data_39e9f66574fac1978660d418ffc5a4d4
#
_entry.id   39e9f66574fac1978660d418ffc5a4d4
#
_cell.length_a   1.000
_cell.length_b   1.000
_cell.length_c   1.000
_cell.angle_alpha   90.00
_cell.angle_beta   90.00
_cell.angle_gamma   90.00
#
_symmetry.space_group_name_H-M   'P 1'
#
loop_
_entity.id
_entity.type
_entity.pdbx_description
1 polymer ?
#
loop_
_entity_poly.entity_id
_entity_poly.type
_entity_poly.pdbx_seq_one_letter_code
_entity_poly.pdbx_strand_id
1 'polypeptide(L)'
;MKLIIQVPCKNEEGTLALVHSEFPRSIEWIDCIEYQVIDDGSTDNTAKLAKELWIHHIISFKRNRWLGFAFKAWLENALKNWADILVNTDADNQYPGRYIADLVRPIIEWRADIVIGNRQPTKVWHFRWYKRLLQWLGNTVLSFITGESLPDSVSWFRAYNRDSLYELNVTTKFSYVIDTIIQSYKKWLGVVWIPIETNLPTRPSRLFKNIFQHIKKSTIDIFRVYTMYEPLKVFLIMCRPFLFVWLLVICRFLYYYFMTDLRHGMIQ
;
A
#
# COMPACT_ATOMS: atom_id res chain seq x y z
N MET A 1 6.72 -11.01 23.41
CA MET A 1 6.15 -10.84 22.05
C MET A 1 7.16 -11.29 21.00
N LYS A 2 6.69 -11.84 19.88
CA LYS A 2 7.53 -12.28 18.75
C LYS A 2 7.42 -11.32 17.58
N LEU A 3 8.55 -10.78 17.13
CA LEU A 3 8.68 -9.93 15.96
C LEU A 3 9.25 -10.70 14.78
N ILE A 4 8.62 -10.61 13.61
CA ILE A 4 9.22 -11.05 12.35
C ILE A 4 9.53 -9.81 11.49
N ILE A 5 10.78 -9.67 11.06
CA ILE A 5 11.22 -8.62 10.13
C ILE A 5 11.29 -9.24 8.73
N GLN A 6 10.46 -8.74 7.85
CA GLN A 6 10.23 -9.25 6.48
C GLN A 6 10.93 -8.39 5.45
N VAL A 7 11.63 -9.03 4.51
CA VAL A 7 12.30 -8.40 3.37
C VAL A 7 11.90 -9.09 2.05
N PRO A 8 11.13 -8.44 1.18
CA PRO A 8 10.92 -8.94 -0.17
C PRO A 8 12.17 -8.70 -1.02
N CYS A 9 12.66 -9.75 -1.68
CA CYS A 9 13.89 -9.71 -2.45
C CYS A 9 13.66 -10.12 -3.90
N LYS A 10 14.36 -9.44 -4.81
CA LYS A 10 14.53 -9.86 -6.19
C LYS A 10 15.82 -9.36 -6.77
N ASN A 11 16.81 -10.23 -6.93
CA ASN A 11 18.16 -9.89 -7.38
C ASN A 11 18.81 -8.84 -6.46
N GLU A 12 18.88 -9.13 -5.16
CA GLU A 12 19.38 -8.23 -4.11
C GLU A 12 20.65 -8.77 -3.43
N GLU A 13 21.45 -9.59 -4.14
CA GLU A 13 22.72 -10.13 -3.59
C GLU A 13 23.70 -9.05 -3.12
N GLY A 14 23.66 -7.86 -3.75
CA GLY A 14 24.55 -6.75 -3.41
C GLY A 14 24.11 -5.92 -2.20
N THR A 15 22.87 -6.03 -1.73
CA THR A 15 22.31 -5.16 -0.69
C THR A 15 21.75 -5.92 0.52
N LEU A 16 21.34 -7.17 0.34
CA LEU A 16 20.71 -7.96 1.40
C LEU A 16 21.55 -8.09 2.68
N ALA A 17 22.88 -8.30 2.54
CA ALA A 17 23.76 -8.41 3.71
C ALA A 17 23.83 -7.08 4.50
N LEU A 18 23.89 -5.95 3.80
CA LEU A 18 23.88 -4.63 4.42
C LEU A 18 22.58 -4.38 5.18
N VAL A 19 21.45 -4.61 4.53
CA VAL A 19 20.11 -4.46 5.14
C VAL A 19 19.98 -5.34 6.38
N HIS A 20 20.40 -6.62 6.30
CA HIS A 20 20.36 -7.53 7.43
C HIS A 20 21.25 -7.08 8.59
N SER A 21 22.42 -6.46 8.30
CA SER A 21 23.31 -5.97 9.34
C SER A 21 22.75 -4.81 10.15
N GLU A 22 21.85 -4.01 9.55
CA GLU A 22 21.19 -2.88 10.22
C GLU A 22 19.99 -3.30 11.08
N PHE A 23 19.54 -4.55 11.00
CA PHE A 23 18.39 -5.00 11.78
C PHE A 23 18.70 -5.07 13.27
N PRO A 24 17.76 -4.61 14.12
CA PRO A 24 17.92 -4.68 15.57
C PRO A 24 18.02 -6.15 16.02
N ARG A 25 18.93 -6.42 16.94
CA ARG A 25 19.10 -7.75 17.57
C ARG A 25 18.25 -7.89 18.84
N SER A 26 17.85 -6.78 19.41
CA SER A 26 16.96 -6.71 20.57
C SER A 26 16.12 -5.44 20.51
N ILE A 27 14.88 -5.55 20.94
CA ILE A 27 13.93 -4.42 21.10
C ILE A 27 13.24 -4.65 22.44
N GLU A 28 13.04 -3.59 23.22
CA GLU A 28 12.33 -3.65 24.49
C GLU A 28 10.93 -4.27 24.31
N TRP A 29 10.55 -5.19 25.19
CA TRP A 29 9.28 -5.94 25.18
C TRP A 29 9.14 -6.96 24.05
N ILE A 30 10.19 -7.21 23.26
CA ILE A 30 10.23 -8.27 22.24
C ILE A 30 11.14 -9.39 22.73
N ASP A 31 10.58 -10.58 22.94
CA ASP A 31 11.31 -11.75 23.46
C ASP A 31 12.08 -12.48 22.34
N CYS A 32 11.56 -12.42 21.11
CA CYS A 32 12.12 -13.13 19.97
C CYS A 32 12.03 -12.28 18.69
N ILE A 33 13.16 -12.10 18.00
CA ILE A 33 13.22 -11.44 16.69
C ILE A 33 13.66 -12.47 15.66
N GLU A 34 12.83 -12.68 14.66
CA GLU A 34 13.14 -13.54 13.51
C GLU A 34 13.17 -12.74 12.22
N TYR A 35 13.96 -13.21 11.27
CA TYR A 35 14.10 -12.60 9.96
C TYR A 35 13.48 -13.49 8.88
N GLN A 36 12.78 -12.87 7.96
CA GLN A 36 12.11 -13.54 6.85
C GLN A 36 12.49 -12.90 5.53
N VAL A 37 12.82 -13.70 4.53
CA VAL A 37 13.07 -13.26 3.15
C VAL A 37 12.08 -13.95 2.22
N ILE A 38 11.44 -13.17 1.37
CA ILE A 38 10.69 -13.69 0.23
C ILE A 38 11.46 -13.38 -1.03
N ASP A 39 12.00 -14.41 -1.64
CA ASP A 39 12.68 -14.33 -2.92
C ASP A 39 11.70 -14.52 -4.07
N ASP A 40 11.35 -13.41 -4.76
CA ASP A 40 10.39 -13.41 -5.87
C ASP A 40 11.06 -13.83 -7.21
N GLY A 41 11.72 -14.98 -7.17
CA GLY A 41 12.34 -15.61 -8.33
C GLY A 41 13.60 -14.86 -8.77
N SER A 42 14.54 -14.65 -7.88
CA SER A 42 15.86 -14.13 -8.20
C SER A 42 16.64 -15.08 -9.12
N THR A 43 17.47 -14.50 -9.96
CA THR A 43 18.37 -15.20 -10.88
C THR A 43 19.84 -15.08 -10.49
N ASP A 44 20.12 -14.31 -9.43
CA ASP A 44 21.41 -14.12 -8.80
C ASP A 44 21.56 -14.98 -7.53
N ASN A 45 22.59 -14.73 -6.71
CA ASN A 45 22.86 -15.46 -5.49
C ASN A 45 22.00 -15.03 -4.28
N THR A 46 20.94 -14.23 -4.44
CA THR A 46 20.12 -13.71 -3.33
C THR A 46 19.63 -14.82 -2.39
N ALA A 47 19.07 -15.90 -2.93
CA ALA A 47 18.56 -17.02 -2.12
C ALA A 47 19.67 -17.78 -1.39
N LYS A 48 20.85 -17.91 -1.99
CA LYS A 48 22.02 -18.52 -1.38
C LYS A 48 22.54 -17.64 -0.25
N LEU A 49 22.69 -16.35 -0.49
CA LEU A 49 23.12 -15.37 0.51
C LEU A 49 22.17 -15.31 1.72
N ALA A 50 20.85 -15.39 1.50
CA ALA A 50 19.89 -15.45 2.59
C ALA A 50 20.11 -16.64 3.54
N LYS A 51 20.51 -17.81 2.99
CA LYS A 51 20.88 -18.98 3.81
C LYS A 51 22.20 -18.75 4.56
N GLU A 52 23.19 -18.17 3.93
CA GLU A 52 24.49 -17.86 4.53
C GLU A 52 24.37 -16.82 5.66
N LEU A 53 23.39 -15.91 5.59
CA LEU A 53 23.05 -14.93 6.62
C LEU A 53 22.19 -15.50 7.74
N TRP A 54 21.91 -16.81 7.76
CA TRP A 54 21.10 -17.48 8.76
C TRP A 54 19.71 -16.86 8.94
N ILE A 55 19.10 -16.44 7.81
CA ILE A 55 17.71 -15.96 7.82
C ILE A 55 16.79 -17.11 8.25
N HIS A 56 15.94 -16.88 9.25
CA HIS A 56 15.10 -17.89 9.87
C HIS A 56 14.06 -18.50 8.92
N HIS A 57 13.49 -17.65 8.07
CA HIS A 57 12.45 -18.05 7.12
C HIS A 57 12.79 -17.60 5.71
N ILE A 58 12.94 -18.52 4.78
CA ILE A 58 13.22 -18.23 3.38
C ILE A 58 12.16 -18.87 2.51
N ILE A 59 11.40 -18.05 1.78
CA ILE A 59 10.40 -18.49 0.81
C ILE A 59 10.85 -18.08 -0.57
N SER A 60 11.19 -19.02 -1.43
CA SER A 60 11.63 -18.75 -2.80
C SER A 60 10.61 -19.20 -3.82
N PHE A 61 10.22 -18.33 -4.72
CA PHE A 61 9.37 -18.65 -5.85
C PHE A 61 10.21 -19.06 -7.06
N LYS A 62 9.75 -20.06 -7.80
CA LYS A 62 10.42 -20.49 -9.05
C LYS A 62 10.45 -19.43 -10.15
N ARG A 63 9.56 -18.42 -10.07
CA ARG A 63 9.43 -17.31 -11.01
C ARG A 63 8.79 -16.12 -10.32
N ASN A 64 8.98 -14.94 -10.89
CA ASN A 64 8.33 -13.72 -10.39
C ASN A 64 6.80 -13.87 -10.34
N ARG A 65 6.22 -13.64 -9.17
CA ARG A 65 4.78 -13.72 -8.91
C ARG A 65 4.13 -12.37 -8.61
N TRP A 66 4.89 -11.30 -8.66
CA TRP A 66 4.48 -9.96 -8.29
C TRP A 66 4.27 -9.74 -6.79
N LEU A 67 4.38 -8.49 -6.38
CA LEU A 67 4.40 -8.08 -4.97
C LEU A 67 3.14 -8.44 -4.18
N GLY A 68 1.96 -8.45 -4.81
CA GLY A 68 0.73 -8.86 -4.14
C GLY A 68 0.73 -10.33 -3.71
N PHE A 69 1.29 -11.23 -4.52
CA PHE A 69 1.46 -12.63 -4.14
C PHE A 69 2.57 -12.84 -3.11
N ALA A 70 3.66 -12.07 -3.23
CA ALA A 70 4.72 -12.09 -2.23
C ALA A 70 4.16 -11.65 -0.86
N PHE A 71 3.36 -10.58 -0.84
CA PHE A 71 2.67 -10.12 0.37
C PHE A 71 1.86 -11.23 1.04
N LYS A 72 1.01 -11.90 0.28
CA LYS A 72 0.19 -12.99 0.82
C LYS A 72 1.05 -14.11 1.42
N ALA A 73 2.10 -14.52 0.72
CA ALA A 73 2.98 -15.59 1.17
C ALA A 73 3.71 -15.25 2.48
N TRP A 74 4.21 -13.99 2.61
CA TRP A 74 4.91 -13.62 3.81
C TRP A 74 3.96 -13.37 5.00
N LEU A 75 2.77 -12.87 4.75
CA LEU A 75 1.72 -12.75 5.76
C LEU A 75 1.31 -14.14 6.30
N GLU A 76 1.01 -15.07 5.40
CA GLU A 76 0.66 -16.44 5.76
C GLU A 76 1.79 -17.13 6.55
N ASN A 77 3.05 -16.94 6.13
CA ASN A 77 4.18 -17.49 6.85
C ASN A 77 4.40 -16.87 8.23
N ALA A 78 4.22 -15.55 8.35
CA ALA A 78 4.32 -14.87 9.64
C ALA A 78 3.26 -15.38 10.62
N LEU A 79 2.00 -15.49 10.19
CA LEU A 79 0.91 -16.05 11.00
C LEU A 79 1.17 -17.50 11.40
N LYS A 80 1.65 -18.33 10.46
CA LYS A 80 2.02 -19.72 10.72
C LYS A 80 3.14 -19.87 11.76
N ASN A 81 4.05 -18.92 11.79
CA ASN A 81 5.17 -18.88 12.75
C ASN A 81 4.85 -18.05 14.00
N TRP A 82 3.58 -17.79 14.27
CA TRP A 82 3.10 -17.15 15.49
C TRP A 82 3.70 -15.75 15.74
N ALA A 83 3.91 -14.97 14.68
CA ALA A 83 4.31 -13.59 14.83
C ALA A 83 3.24 -12.77 15.57
N ASP A 84 3.63 -12.01 16.59
CA ASP A 84 2.77 -11.02 17.23
C ASP A 84 2.82 -9.71 16.46
N ILE A 85 3.99 -9.39 15.91
CA ILE A 85 4.26 -8.21 15.11
C ILE A 85 5.04 -8.61 13.86
N LEU A 86 4.67 -8.02 12.73
CA LEU A 86 5.37 -8.18 11.47
C LEU A 86 5.81 -6.80 10.96
N VAL A 87 7.09 -6.64 10.68
CA VAL A 87 7.62 -5.42 10.05
C VAL A 87 8.05 -5.76 8.62
N ASN A 88 7.53 -5.03 7.64
CA ASN A 88 8.01 -5.08 6.26
C ASN A 88 8.97 -3.94 5.98
N THR A 89 10.11 -4.25 5.38
CA THR A 89 11.10 -3.28 4.86
C THR A 89 11.59 -3.70 3.49
N ASP A 90 12.29 -2.82 2.79
CA ASP A 90 12.82 -3.11 1.45
C ASP A 90 14.28 -3.60 1.49
N ALA A 91 14.68 -4.39 0.49
CA ALA A 91 16.02 -4.94 0.36
C ALA A 91 17.06 -3.97 -0.21
N ASP A 92 16.67 -2.74 -0.58
CA ASP A 92 17.55 -1.76 -1.24
C ASP A 92 18.21 -0.75 -0.28
N ASN A 93 18.06 -0.98 1.03
CA ASN A 93 18.59 -0.14 2.11
C ASN A 93 18.08 1.31 2.10
N GLN A 94 16.93 1.60 1.49
CA GLN A 94 16.33 2.94 1.59
C GLN A 94 15.75 3.21 2.98
N TYR A 95 15.32 2.19 3.70
CA TYR A 95 14.74 2.30 5.04
C TYR A 95 15.76 1.87 6.11
N PRO A 96 16.32 2.82 6.89
CA PRO A 96 17.27 2.47 7.93
C PRO A 96 16.65 1.57 9.02
N GLY A 97 17.33 0.48 9.33
CA GLY A 97 16.88 -0.50 10.32
C GLY A 97 16.65 0.08 11.72
N ARG A 98 17.32 1.21 12.07
CA ARG A 98 17.13 1.91 13.36
C ARG A 98 15.69 2.31 13.66
N TYR A 99 14.85 2.56 12.63
CA TYR A 99 13.45 2.95 12.81
C TYR A 99 12.52 1.76 13.09
N ILE A 100 12.99 0.51 13.02
CA ILE A 100 12.16 -0.66 13.29
C ILE A 100 11.62 -0.61 14.73
N ALA A 101 12.43 -0.24 15.71
CA ALA A 101 11.99 -0.09 17.09
C ALA A 101 10.90 0.98 17.24
N ASP A 102 11.02 2.11 16.53
CA ASP A 102 10.03 3.17 16.56
C ASP A 102 8.71 2.75 15.91
N LEU A 103 8.76 1.95 14.84
CA LEU A 103 7.57 1.40 14.18
C LEU A 103 6.83 0.38 15.06
N VAL A 104 7.57 -0.41 15.83
CA VAL A 104 6.99 -1.47 16.68
C VAL A 104 6.40 -0.90 17.97
N ARG A 105 6.96 0.17 18.51
CA ARG A 105 6.55 0.77 19.79
C ARG A 105 5.06 1.09 19.90
N PRO A 106 4.37 1.77 18.94
CA PRO A 106 2.94 2.04 19.08
C PRO A 106 2.07 0.79 19.11
N ILE A 107 2.52 -0.30 18.51
CA ILE A 107 1.82 -1.60 18.55
C ILE A 107 1.97 -2.22 19.93
N ILE A 108 3.18 -2.22 20.50
CA ILE A 108 3.45 -2.71 21.84
C ILE A 108 2.64 -1.93 22.88
N GLU A 109 2.51 -0.63 22.70
CA GLU A 109 1.75 0.27 23.57
C GLU A 109 0.22 0.25 23.29
N TRP A 110 -0.27 -0.66 22.45
CA TRP A 110 -1.70 -0.81 22.08
C TRP A 110 -2.35 0.45 21.50
N ARG A 111 -1.55 1.33 20.89
CA ARG A 111 -2.01 2.58 20.27
C ARG A 111 -2.28 2.46 18.77
N ALA A 112 -1.83 1.37 18.15
CA ALA A 112 -1.99 1.15 16.71
C ALA A 112 -2.05 -0.34 16.38
N ASP A 113 -2.79 -0.67 15.32
CA ASP A 113 -2.77 -1.98 14.66
C ASP A 113 -1.75 -2.02 13.54
N ILE A 114 -1.57 -0.88 12.88
CA ILE A 114 -0.64 -0.70 11.76
C ILE A 114 0.15 0.59 11.97
N VAL A 115 1.46 0.51 11.79
CA VAL A 115 2.34 1.68 11.83
C VAL A 115 3.05 1.82 10.49
N ILE A 116 3.05 3.03 9.94
CA ILE A 116 3.62 3.33 8.63
C ILE A 116 4.71 4.38 8.76
N GLY A 117 5.88 4.09 8.23
CA GLY A 117 6.98 5.06 8.14
C GLY A 117 6.66 6.14 7.11
N ASN A 118 6.54 7.39 7.57
CA ASN A 118 6.33 8.56 6.72
C ASN A 118 7.67 9.16 6.31
N ARG A 119 8.04 9.01 5.04
CA ARG A 119 9.29 9.56 4.48
C ARG A 119 9.30 11.06 4.34
N GLN A 120 8.21 11.74 4.69
CA GLN A 120 8.05 13.19 4.53
C GLN A 120 8.38 13.64 3.10
N PRO A 121 7.68 13.15 2.07
CA PRO A 121 8.08 13.30 0.66
C PRO A 121 8.22 14.75 0.19
N THR A 122 7.59 15.70 0.87
CA THR A 122 7.73 17.13 0.62
C THR A 122 9.10 17.67 1.03
N LYS A 123 9.75 17.05 2.04
CA LYS A 123 11.06 17.44 2.56
C LYS A 123 12.23 16.71 1.89
N VAL A 124 11.95 15.62 1.15
CA VAL A 124 12.99 14.84 0.49
C VAL A 124 13.57 15.63 -0.68
N TRP A 125 14.79 16.15 -0.53
CA TRP A 125 15.43 17.08 -1.46
C TRP A 125 15.74 16.47 -2.84
N HIS A 126 16.02 15.17 -2.94
CA HIS A 126 16.35 14.47 -4.19
C HIS A 126 15.13 14.05 -5.02
N PHE A 127 13.90 14.29 -4.54
CA PHE A 127 12.69 14.03 -5.33
C PHE A 127 12.47 15.15 -6.35
N ARG A 128 12.40 14.78 -7.64
CA ARG A 128 12.07 15.71 -8.71
C ARG A 128 10.64 16.25 -8.50
N TRP A 129 10.41 17.51 -8.85
CA TRP A 129 9.15 18.23 -8.59
C TRP A 129 7.90 17.47 -9.07
N TYR A 130 7.97 16.81 -10.26
CA TYR A 130 6.84 16.04 -10.79
C TYR A 130 6.53 14.78 -9.95
N LYS A 131 7.53 14.16 -9.33
CA LYS A 131 7.31 13.03 -8.40
C LYS A 131 6.57 13.49 -7.14
N ARG A 132 6.92 14.66 -6.62
CA ARG A 132 6.23 15.27 -5.47
C ARG A 132 4.76 15.58 -5.81
N LEU A 133 4.51 16.15 -7.01
CA LEU A 133 3.16 16.45 -7.49
C LEU A 133 2.32 15.18 -7.65
N LEU A 134 2.85 14.15 -8.28
CA LEU A 134 2.16 12.87 -8.46
C LEU A 134 1.86 12.17 -7.12
N GLN A 135 2.79 12.23 -6.19
CA GLN A 135 2.60 11.67 -4.86
C GLN A 135 1.56 12.46 -4.07
N TRP A 136 1.60 13.78 -4.16
CA TRP A 136 0.58 14.63 -3.54
C TRP A 136 -0.82 14.33 -4.10
N LEU A 137 -0.96 14.23 -5.42
CA LEU A 137 -2.23 13.85 -6.07
C LEU A 137 -2.70 12.47 -5.60
N GLY A 138 -1.79 11.47 -5.58
CA GLY A 138 -2.11 10.12 -5.11
C GLY A 138 -2.57 10.10 -3.64
N ASN A 139 -1.86 10.81 -2.77
CA ASN A 139 -2.23 10.95 -1.36
C ASN A 139 -3.59 11.64 -1.21
N THR A 140 -3.87 12.70 -1.98
CA THR A 140 -5.16 13.42 -1.95
C THR A 140 -6.32 12.51 -2.35
N VAL A 141 -6.17 11.74 -3.43
CA VAL A 141 -7.19 10.77 -3.88
C VAL A 141 -7.44 9.70 -2.81
N LEU A 142 -6.37 9.14 -2.26
CA LEU A 142 -6.50 8.12 -1.22
C LEU A 142 -7.06 8.70 0.08
N SER A 143 -6.69 9.92 0.46
CA SER A 143 -7.28 10.62 1.61
C SER A 143 -8.78 10.84 1.44
N PHE A 144 -9.23 11.19 0.23
CA PHE A 144 -10.66 11.29 -0.07
C PHE A 144 -11.39 9.95 0.06
N ILE A 145 -10.76 8.86 -0.38
CA ILE A 145 -11.32 7.50 -0.32
C ILE A 145 -11.41 6.97 1.12
N THR A 146 -10.38 7.22 1.91
CA THR A 146 -10.28 6.75 3.30
C THR A 146 -11.02 7.65 4.29
N GLY A 147 -11.20 8.91 3.95
CA GLY A 147 -11.73 9.94 4.85
C GLY A 147 -10.69 10.53 5.80
N GLU A 148 -9.43 10.12 5.69
CA GLU A 148 -8.35 10.49 6.59
C GLU A 148 -7.15 11.09 5.85
N SER A 149 -6.37 11.91 6.54
CA SER A 149 -5.17 12.52 5.96
C SER A 149 -4.03 11.51 5.85
N LEU A 150 -3.57 11.23 4.63
CA LEU A 150 -2.50 10.29 4.36
C LEU A 150 -1.22 11.03 3.96
N PRO A 151 -0.21 11.12 4.83
CA PRO A 151 1.01 11.87 4.52
C PRO A 151 1.93 11.17 3.52
N ASP A 152 1.98 9.83 3.51
CA ASP A 152 2.84 9.03 2.62
C ASP A 152 2.24 7.66 2.29
N SER A 153 1.22 7.66 1.44
CA SER A 153 0.46 6.43 1.11
C SER A 153 1.26 5.35 0.38
N VAL A 154 2.42 5.68 -0.18
CA VAL A 154 3.25 4.74 -0.96
C VAL A 154 4.46 4.20 -0.18
N SER A 155 4.57 4.49 1.11
CA SER A 155 5.63 3.93 1.94
C SER A 155 5.45 2.42 2.14
N TRP A 156 6.54 1.68 1.99
CA TRP A 156 6.60 0.23 2.13
C TRP A 156 7.04 -0.21 3.53
N PHE A 157 7.61 0.70 4.29
CA PHE A 157 8.11 0.45 5.64
C PHE A 157 6.96 0.50 6.63
N ARG A 158 6.49 -0.68 7.03
CA ARG A 158 5.26 -0.83 7.82
C ARG A 158 5.40 -1.90 8.87
N ALA A 159 4.80 -1.66 10.02
CA ALA A 159 4.58 -2.65 11.06
C ALA A 159 3.10 -3.01 11.16
N TYR A 160 2.81 -4.25 11.45
CA TYR A 160 1.46 -4.81 11.56
C TYR A 160 1.37 -5.65 12.83
N ASN A 161 0.32 -5.50 13.63
CA ASN A 161 0.00 -6.46 14.68
C ASN A 161 -0.64 -7.72 14.10
N ARG A 162 -0.74 -8.78 14.89
CA ARG A 162 -1.33 -10.05 14.48
C ARG A 162 -2.77 -9.89 14.00
N ASP A 163 -3.60 -9.09 14.69
CA ASP A 163 -5.00 -8.95 14.34
C ASP A 163 -5.18 -8.27 12.99
N SER A 164 -4.40 -7.22 12.70
CA SER A 164 -4.39 -6.59 11.38
C SER A 164 -3.94 -7.54 10.26
N LEU A 165 -3.03 -8.49 10.54
CA LEU A 165 -2.62 -9.50 9.56
C LEU A 165 -3.76 -10.47 9.21
N TYR A 166 -4.62 -10.83 10.14
CA TYR A 166 -5.82 -11.64 9.86
C TYR A 166 -6.86 -10.88 9.06
N GLU A 167 -6.98 -9.58 9.31
CA GLU A 167 -7.96 -8.74 8.65
C GLU A 167 -7.58 -8.35 7.21
N LEU A 168 -6.29 -8.26 6.90
CA LEU A 168 -5.82 -7.82 5.59
C LEU A 168 -5.88 -8.94 4.56
N ASN A 169 -6.56 -8.68 3.43
CA ASN A 169 -6.64 -9.59 2.31
C ASN A 169 -6.30 -8.87 1.00
N VAL A 170 -5.07 -9.03 0.54
CA VAL A 170 -4.61 -8.39 -0.71
C VAL A 170 -5.19 -9.07 -1.92
N THR A 171 -5.99 -8.34 -2.68
CA THR A 171 -6.66 -8.82 -3.91
C THR A 171 -5.96 -8.35 -5.18
N THR A 172 -5.08 -7.36 -5.07
CA THR A 172 -4.34 -6.78 -6.20
C THR A 172 -3.06 -7.56 -6.47
N LYS A 173 -2.72 -7.70 -7.75
CA LYS A 173 -1.46 -8.37 -8.15
C LYS A 173 -0.26 -7.44 -8.09
N PHE A 174 -0.49 -6.15 -8.34
CA PHE A 174 0.56 -5.19 -8.62
C PHE A 174 1.17 -4.60 -7.35
N SER A 175 0.34 -4.07 -6.44
CA SER A 175 0.81 -3.42 -5.21
C SER A 175 -0.16 -3.67 -4.06
N TYR A 176 0.35 -4.25 -2.98
CA TYR A 176 -0.43 -4.41 -1.74
C TYR A 176 -0.57 -3.10 -0.95
N VAL A 177 0.29 -2.13 -1.22
CA VAL A 177 0.44 -0.90 -0.41
C VAL A 177 -0.84 -0.07 -0.39
N ILE A 178 -1.43 0.16 -1.57
CA ILE A 178 -2.68 0.91 -1.73
C ILE A 178 -3.86 0.10 -1.17
N ASP A 179 -3.89 -1.19 -1.49
CA ASP A 179 -4.94 -2.12 -1.07
C ASP A 179 -5.01 -2.18 0.46
N THR A 180 -3.88 -2.41 1.13
CA THR A 180 -3.83 -2.49 2.59
C THR A 180 -4.19 -1.17 3.27
N ILE A 181 -3.81 0.01 2.72
CA ILE A 181 -4.23 1.30 3.28
C ILE A 181 -5.75 1.45 3.22
N ILE A 182 -6.36 1.24 2.06
CA ILE A 182 -7.81 1.38 1.94
C ILE A 182 -8.51 0.40 2.88
N GLN A 183 -8.05 -0.86 2.94
CA GLN A 183 -8.60 -1.86 3.84
C GLN A 183 -8.48 -1.45 5.30
N SER A 184 -7.33 -0.94 5.73
CA SER A 184 -7.10 -0.56 7.12
C SER A 184 -8.14 0.45 7.60
N TYR A 185 -8.36 1.52 6.84
CA TYR A 185 -9.36 2.54 7.22
C TYR A 185 -10.80 2.05 7.07
N LYS A 186 -11.11 1.23 6.06
CA LYS A 186 -12.46 0.68 5.88
C LYS A 186 -12.82 -0.38 6.91
N LYS A 187 -11.84 -1.00 7.54
CA LYS A 187 -12.01 -1.98 8.62
C LYS A 187 -11.77 -1.39 10.01
N TRP A 188 -11.63 -0.06 10.10
CA TRP A 188 -11.45 0.65 11.37
C TRP A 188 -10.22 0.24 12.16
N LEU A 189 -9.16 -0.21 11.47
CA LEU A 189 -7.88 -0.50 12.11
C LEU A 189 -7.17 0.80 12.51
N GLY A 190 -6.57 0.81 13.67
CA GLY A 190 -5.77 1.94 14.16
C GLY A 190 -4.49 2.10 13.35
N VAL A 191 -4.36 3.20 12.57
CA VAL A 191 -3.17 3.49 11.77
C VAL A 191 -2.42 4.68 12.33
N VAL A 192 -1.12 4.50 12.60
CA VAL A 192 -0.22 5.56 13.08
C VAL A 192 0.90 5.80 12.08
N TRP A 193 1.29 7.05 11.90
CA TRP A 193 2.36 7.48 11.01
C TRP A 193 3.56 7.97 11.81
N ILE A 194 4.74 7.40 11.53
CA ILE A 194 6.00 7.80 12.18
C ILE A 194 6.90 8.47 11.17
N PRO A 195 7.39 9.70 11.42
CA PRO A 195 8.33 10.35 10.53
C PRO A 195 9.65 9.58 10.52
N ILE A 196 10.13 9.29 9.31
CA ILE A 196 11.41 8.62 9.08
C ILE A 196 12.25 9.38 8.07
N GLU A 197 13.55 9.24 8.18
CA GLU A 197 14.50 9.62 7.14
C GLU A 197 14.80 8.41 6.26
N THR A 198 15.11 8.66 5.00
CA THR A 198 15.50 7.61 4.06
C THR A 198 16.96 7.75 3.68
N ASN A 199 17.65 6.63 3.53
CA ASN A 199 18.96 6.61 2.91
C ASN A 199 18.88 7.00 1.42
N LEU A 200 20.00 7.40 0.84
CA LEU A 200 20.07 7.63 -0.59
C LEU A 200 19.85 6.32 -1.36
N PRO A 201 19.17 6.37 -2.50
CA PRO A 201 18.97 5.18 -3.31
C PRO A 201 20.30 4.54 -3.71
N THR A 202 20.50 3.28 -3.38
CA THR A 202 21.71 2.53 -3.75
C THR A 202 21.72 2.15 -5.23
N ARG A 203 20.54 2.12 -5.86
CA ARG A 203 20.37 1.76 -7.27
C ARG A 203 19.10 2.38 -7.89
N PRO A 204 18.99 2.43 -9.23
CA PRO A 204 17.76 2.82 -9.90
C PRO A 204 16.60 1.86 -9.59
N SER A 205 15.37 2.39 -9.50
CA SER A 205 14.17 1.58 -9.27
C SER A 205 13.96 0.56 -10.41
N ARG A 206 13.76 -0.71 -10.05
CA ARG A 206 13.46 -1.80 -10.99
C ARG A 206 11.95 -2.02 -11.21
N LEU A 207 11.11 -1.44 -10.36
CA LEU A 207 9.66 -1.66 -10.38
C LEU A 207 8.97 -1.01 -11.60
N PHE A 208 9.52 0.11 -12.09
CA PHE A 208 8.87 0.88 -13.15
C PHE A 208 9.86 1.32 -14.21
N LYS A 209 9.66 0.83 -15.42
CA LYS A 209 10.36 1.33 -16.62
C LYS A 209 9.76 2.65 -17.13
N ASN A 210 8.46 2.89 -16.84
CA ASN A 210 7.71 4.04 -17.34
C ASN A 210 6.70 4.55 -16.29
N ILE A 211 6.72 5.84 -16.02
CA ILE A 211 5.85 6.51 -15.05
C ILE A 211 4.35 6.39 -15.44
N PHE A 212 4.03 6.42 -16.73
CA PHE A 212 2.64 6.27 -17.19
C PHE A 212 2.08 4.88 -16.89
N GLN A 213 2.89 3.82 -17.01
CA GLN A 213 2.48 2.47 -16.64
C GLN A 213 2.21 2.37 -15.14
N HIS A 214 3.02 3.04 -14.31
CA HIS A 214 2.79 3.09 -12.88
C HIS A 214 1.47 3.78 -12.56
N ILE A 215 1.24 4.98 -13.08
CA ILE A 215 0.00 5.73 -12.86
C ILE A 215 -1.21 4.89 -13.29
N LYS A 216 -1.18 4.33 -14.52
CA LYS A 216 -2.27 3.48 -15.04
C LYS A 216 -2.59 2.32 -14.11
N LYS A 217 -1.57 1.56 -13.67
CA LYS A 217 -1.77 0.40 -12.80
C LYS A 217 -2.30 0.83 -11.43
N SER A 218 -1.71 1.87 -10.81
CA SER A 218 -2.18 2.37 -9.53
C SER A 218 -3.62 2.88 -9.59
N THR A 219 -4.00 3.58 -10.65
CA THR A 219 -5.40 4.04 -10.85
C THR A 219 -6.37 2.86 -10.96
N ILE A 220 -5.99 1.82 -11.71
CA ILE A 220 -6.82 0.61 -11.83
C ILE A 220 -6.96 -0.08 -10.47
N ASP A 221 -5.86 -0.22 -9.71
CA ASP A 221 -5.89 -0.84 -8.39
C ASP A 221 -6.75 -0.02 -7.41
N ILE A 222 -6.60 1.31 -7.38
CA ILE A 222 -7.43 2.20 -6.56
C ILE A 222 -8.91 2.03 -6.90
N PHE A 223 -9.25 2.11 -8.18
CA PHE A 223 -10.63 1.98 -8.64
C PHE A 223 -11.23 0.63 -8.27
N ARG A 224 -10.46 -0.45 -8.48
CA ARG A 224 -10.88 -1.81 -8.14
C ARG A 224 -11.16 -1.96 -6.65
N VAL A 225 -10.21 -1.56 -5.80
CA VAL A 225 -10.34 -1.69 -4.35
C VAL A 225 -11.46 -0.80 -3.84
N TYR A 226 -11.56 0.45 -4.32
CA TYR A 226 -12.63 1.36 -3.93
C TYR A 226 -14.01 0.82 -4.31
N THR A 227 -14.14 0.24 -5.50
CA THR A 227 -15.41 -0.39 -5.94
C THR A 227 -15.81 -1.58 -5.08
N MET A 228 -14.84 -2.32 -4.54
CA MET A 228 -15.14 -3.43 -3.61
C MET A 228 -15.69 -2.96 -2.27
N TYR A 229 -15.24 -1.81 -1.77
CA TYR A 229 -15.68 -1.29 -0.47
C TYR A 229 -16.86 -0.31 -0.54
N GLU A 230 -17.00 0.41 -1.65
CA GLU A 230 -18.04 1.44 -1.82
C GLU A 230 -18.75 1.29 -3.17
N PRO A 231 -19.32 0.11 -3.49
CA PRO A 231 -19.88 -0.16 -4.82
C PRO A 231 -21.01 0.81 -5.17
N LEU A 232 -21.88 1.13 -4.21
CA LEU A 232 -23.00 2.04 -4.43
C LEU A 232 -22.53 3.46 -4.79
N LYS A 233 -21.52 3.98 -4.08
CA LYS A 233 -20.97 5.32 -4.37
C LYS A 233 -20.36 5.39 -5.77
N VAL A 234 -19.58 4.37 -6.15
CA VAL A 234 -18.98 4.29 -7.48
C VAL A 234 -20.06 4.25 -8.56
N PHE A 235 -21.07 3.40 -8.37
CA PHE A 235 -22.18 3.27 -9.30
C PHE A 235 -22.95 4.60 -9.47
N LEU A 236 -23.30 5.26 -8.36
CA LEU A 236 -23.99 6.54 -8.39
C LEU A 236 -23.17 7.63 -9.07
N ILE A 237 -21.85 7.68 -8.82
CA ILE A 237 -20.95 8.64 -9.49
C ILE A 237 -20.94 8.38 -10.99
N MET A 238 -20.84 7.12 -11.42
CA MET A 238 -20.86 6.76 -12.85
C MET A 238 -22.20 7.03 -13.51
N CYS A 239 -23.30 6.87 -12.81
CA CYS A 239 -24.65 7.13 -13.35
C CYS A 239 -25.01 8.61 -13.43
N ARG A 240 -24.38 9.51 -12.65
CA ARG A 240 -24.70 10.95 -12.63
C ARG A 240 -24.77 11.61 -14.01
N PRO A 241 -23.81 11.46 -14.94
CA PRO A 241 -23.89 12.08 -16.25
C PRO A 241 -25.07 11.56 -17.07
N PHE A 242 -25.40 10.28 -16.95
CA PHE A 242 -26.54 9.69 -17.65
C PHE A 242 -27.87 10.20 -17.08
N LEU A 243 -27.97 10.28 -15.75
CA LEU A 243 -29.14 10.87 -15.08
C LEU A 243 -29.32 12.34 -15.45
N PHE A 244 -28.23 13.10 -15.57
CA PHE A 244 -28.28 14.49 -15.98
C PHE A 244 -28.79 14.64 -17.41
N VAL A 245 -28.28 13.86 -18.37
CA VAL A 245 -28.76 13.86 -19.76
C VAL A 245 -30.23 13.44 -19.82
N TRP A 246 -30.61 12.40 -19.09
CA TRP A 246 -32.00 11.93 -19.01
C TRP A 246 -32.93 13.02 -18.46
N LEU A 247 -32.51 13.73 -17.41
CA LEU A 247 -33.27 14.85 -16.83
C LEU A 247 -33.47 15.96 -17.86
N LEU A 248 -32.43 16.33 -18.61
CA LEU A 248 -32.54 17.33 -19.68
C LEU A 248 -33.57 16.91 -20.77
N VAL A 249 -33.57 15.65 -21.15
CA VAL A 249 -34.53 15.12 -22.13
C VAL A 249 -35.95 15.19 -21.60
N ILE A 250 -36.16 14.82 -20.33
CA ILE A 250 -37.48 14.94 -19.68
C ILE A 250 -37.93 16.39 -19.58
N CYS A 251 -37.05 17.30 -19.10
CA CYS A 251 -37.37 18.72 -19.00
C CYS A 251 -37.77 19.29 -20.38
N ARG A 252 -37.03 18.92 -21.44
CA ARG A 252 -37.38 19.30 -22.80
C ARG A 252 -38.75 18.76 -23.22
N PHE A 253 -39.01 17.47 -22.96
CA PHE A 253 -40.28 16.84 -23.27
C PHE A 253 -41.45 17.54 -22.58
N LEU A 254 -41.35 17.79 -21.25
CA LEU A 254 -42.35 18.47 -20.48
C LEU A 254 -42.58 19.90 -20.95
N TYR A 255 -41.51 20.63 -21.28
CA TYR A 255 -41.62 21.97 -21.86
C TYR A 255 -42.47 21.98 -23.13
N TYR A 256 -42.17 21.09 -24.06
CA TYR A 256 -42.95 21.01 -25.30
C TYR A 256 -44.39 20.53 -25.09
N TYR A 257 -44.59 19.59 -24.18
CA TYR A 257 -45.92 19.09 -23.81
C TYR A 257 -46.80 20.23 -23.30
N PHE A 258 -46.35 20.97 -22.29
CA PHE A 258 -47.13 22.09 -21.74
C PHE A 258 -47.28 23.25 -22.72
N MET A 259 -46.26 23.56 -23.52
CA MET A 259 -46.36 24.64 -24.50
C MET A 259 -47.32 24.28 -25.67
N THR A 260 -47.41 23.04 -26.03
CA THR A 260 -48.35 22.58 -27.11
C THR A 260 -49.80 22.59 -26.59
N ASP A 261 -50.04 22.13 -25.37
CA ASP A 261 -51.39 22.19 -24.74
C ASP A 261 -51.86 23.63 -24.55
N LEU A 262 -50.97 24.53 -24.09
CA LEU A 262 -51.31 25.96 -23.98
C LEU A 262 -51.68 26.61 -25.33
N ARG A 263 -51.05 26.18 -26.44
CA ARG A 263 -51.40 26.67 -27.77
C ARG A 263 -52.75 26.11 -28.25
N HIS A 264 -53.09 24.88 -27.96
CA HIS A 264 -54.38 24.31 -28.33
C HIS A 264 -55.55 24.87 -27.50
N GLY A 265 -55.30 25.22 -26.22
CA GLY A 265 -56.30 25.88 -25.37
C GLY A 265 -56.57 27.35 -25.71
N MET A 266 -55.76 28.01 -26.54
CA MET A 266 -56.01 29.37 -27.00
C MET A 266 -56.73 29.47 -28.35
N ILE A 267 -57.13 28.34 -28.97
CA ILE A 267 -57.84 28.28 -30.25
C ILE A 267 -59.30 27.81 -30.09
N GLN A 268 -59.76 27.67 -28.86
CA GLN A 268 -61.17 27.58 -28.52
C GLN A 268 -61.59 28.91 -27.84
#